data_0be86ab5bf24f1a79f8686526bc863f6
#
_entry.id   0be86ab5bf24f1a79f8686526bc863f6
#
_cell.length_a   1.000
_cell.length_b   1.000
_cell.length_c   1.000
_cell.angle_alpha   90.00
_cell.angle_beta   90.00
_cell.angle_gamma   90.00
#
_symmetry.space_group_name_H-M   'P 1'
#
loop_
_entity.id
_entity.type
_entity.pdbx_description
1 polymer ?
#
loop_
_entity_poly.entity_id
_entity_poly.type
_entity_poly.pdbx_seq_one_letter_code
_entity_poly.pdbx_strand_id
1 'polypeptide(L)'
;ILIREIADAQFIELTELGGERTFPIVVGKPEAYAIDRRLRGIQPERPQTHELLASVIKDLGGTLVKIHIDDLANGTFFAKLFVQQGDSERAIDSRPSDAIALGVAMQVPIFVEEHVLEEVSKDRPDEEPMEFGWED
;
A
#
# COMPACT_ATOMS: atom_id res chain seq x y z
N ILE A 1 3.68 2.86 -8.30
CA ILE A 1 4.32 2.72 -6.99
C ILE A 1 5.82 2.75 -7.14
N LEU A 2 6.46 3.63 -6.42
CA LEU A 2 7.91 3.67 -6.37
C LEU A 2 8.36 3.45 -4.93
N ILE A 3 9.52 2.79 -4.80
CA ILE A 3 10.09 2.52 -3.47
C ILE A 3 11.40 3.29 -3.40
N ARG A 4 11.58 4.05 -2.32
CA ARG A 4 12.76 4.88 -2.11
C ARG A 4 13.35 4.63 -0.75
N GLU A 5 14.66 4.70 -0.67
CA GLU A 5 15.36 4.63 0.61
C GLU A 5 16.12 5.94 0.81
N ILE A 6 15.82 6.64 1.90
CA ILE A 6 16.46 7.90 2.22
C ILE A 6 16.86 7.84 3.68
N ALA A 7 18.15 7.95 3.98
CA ALA A 7 18.65 7.99 5.35
C ALA A 7 18.12 6.82 6.18
N ASP A 8 18.21 5.61 5.63
CA ASP A 8 17.76 4.37 6.28
C ASP A 8 16.27 4.23 6.45
N ALA A 9 15.48 5.20 5.99
CA ALA A 9 14.03 5.08 5.98
C ALA A 9 13.56 4.61 4.61
N GLN A 10 12.54 3.77 4.60
CA GLN A 10 11.93 3.26 3.37
C GLN A 10 10.63 4.01 3.13
N PHE A 11 10.43 4.44 1.91
CA PHE A 11 9.21 5.15 1.50
C PHE A 11 8.59 4.45 0.32
N ILE A 12 7.27 4.35 0.34
CA ILE A 12 6.48 3.96 -0.82
C ILE A 12 5.82 5.21 -1.35
N GLU A 13 6.08 5.53 -2.60
CA GLU A 13 5.44 6.67 -3.24
C GLU A 13 4.27 6.15 -4.06
N LEU A 14 3.07 6.65 -3.77
CA LEU A 14 1.86 6.30 -4.50
C LEU A 14 1.47 7.48 -5.37
N THR A 15 1.18 7.19 -6.64
CA THR A 15 0.77 8.20 -7.60
C THR A 15 -0.63 7.87 -8.09
N GLU A 16 -1.47 8.89 -8.11
CA GLU A 16 -2.85 8.78 -8.58
C GLU A 16 -2.89 8.39 -10.04
N LEU A 17 -3.70 7.41 -10.39
CA LEU A 17 -3.88 7.04 -11.78
C LEU A 17 -4.65 8.16 -12.49
N GLY A 18 -4.14 8.57 -13.66
CA GLY A 18 -4.79 9.61 -14.44
C GLY A 18 -4.70 10.99 -13.82
N GLY A 19 -3.96 11.13 -12.73
CA GLY A 19 -3.79 12.40 -12.06
C GLY A 19 -2.33 12.64 -11.77
N GLU A 20 -2.08 13.68 -10.98
CA GLU A 20 -0.71 14.09 -10.67
C GLU A 20 -0.40 14.03 -9.19
N ARG A 21 -1.39 13.77 -8.36
CA ARG A 21 -1.16 13.77 -6.92
C ARG A 21 -0.36 12.54 -6.53
N THR A 22 0.63 12.78 -5.68
CA THR A 22 1.50 11.71 -5.23
C THR A 22 1.84 11.96 -3.77
N PHE A 23 2.04 10.90 -2.99
CA PHE A 23 2.40 11.07 -1.60
C PHE A 23 3.18 9.86 -1.11
N PRO A 24 4.01 10.06 -0.07
CA PRO A 24 4.83 8.99 0.47
C PRO A 24 4.19 8.35 1.69
N ILE A 25 4.48 7.09 1.88
CA ILE A 25 4.15 6.36 3.10
C ILE A 25 5.45 5.74 3.61
N VAL A 26 5.78 5.99 4.87
CA VAL A 26 6.96 5.41 5.48
C VAL A 26 6.63 3.96 5.85
N VAL A 27 7.51 3.05 5.51
CA VAL A 27 7.29 1.62 5.77
C VAL A 27 8.57 1.00 6.30
N GLY A 28 8.45 -0.19 6.88
CA GLY A 28 9.62 -0.93 7.33
C GLY A 28 10.33 -1.61 6.18
N LYS A 29 11.58 -2.01 6.42
CA LYS A 29 12.36 -2.69 5.38
C LYS A 29 11.73 -3.99 4.92
N PRO A 30 11.25 -4.87 5.82
CA PRO A 30 10.63 -6.12 5.33
C PRO A 30 9.46 -5.88 4.41
N GLU A 31 8.62 -4.88 4.74
CA GLU A 31 7.46 -4.56 3.92
C GLU A 31 7.88 -3.98 2.59
N ALA A 32 8.88 -3.09 2.59
CA ALA A 32 9.38 -2.51 1.35
C ALA A 32 9.94 -3.60 0.44
N TYR A 33 10.69 -4.55 1.00
CA TYR A 33 11.25 -5.63 0.21
C TYR A 33 10.17 -6.53 -0.35
N ALA A 34 9.11 -6.79 0.42
CA ALA A 34 8.01 -7.63 -0.06
C ALA A 34 7.33 -6.98 -1.26
N ILE A 35 7.08 -5.67 -1.18
CA ILE A 35 6.47 -4.93 -2.27
C ILE A 35 7.40 -4.90 -3.49
N ASP A 36 8.68 -4.63 -3.26
CA ASP A 36 9.65 -4.53 -4.34
C ASP A 36 9.74 -5.84 -5.13
N ARG A 37 9.80 -6.97 -4.40
CA ARG A 37 9.86 -8.28 -5.07
C ARG A 37 8.67 -8.47 -5.99
N ARG A 38 7.49 -8.11 -5.51
CA ARG A 38 6.28 -8.30 -6.30
C ARG A 38 6.24 -7.39 -7.51
N LEU A 39 6.70 -6.15 -7.36
CA LEU A 39 6.76 -5.23 -8.48
C LEU A 39 7.72 -5.71 -9.54
N ARG A 40 8.77 -6.41 -9.14
CA ARG A 40 9.75 -6.97 -10.08
C ARG A 40 9.36 -8.34 -10.62
N GLY A 41 8.26 -8.90 -10.12
CA GLY A 41 7.84 -10.22 -10.55
C GLY A 41 8.66 -11.35 -10.00
N ILE A 42 9.40 -11.13 -8.90
CA ILE A 42 10.24 -12.14 -8.29
C ILE A 42 9.39 -12.99 -7.35
N GLN A 43 9.43 -14.30 -7.53
CA GLN A 43 8.70 -15.23 -6.68
C GLN A 43 9.66 -15.86 -5.71
N PRO A 44 9.38 -15.83 -4.39
CA PRO A 44 10.24 -16.54 -3.45
C PRO A 44 10.05 -18.05 -3.61
N GLU A 45 11.09 -18.81 -3.23
CA GLU A 45 11.03 -20.27 -3.34
C GLU A 45 9.97 -20.87 -2.41
N ARG A 46 9.81 -20.27 -1.25
CA ARG A 46 8.78 -20.68 -0.31
C ARG A 46 7.92 -19.47 0.02
N PRO A 47 6.62 -19.67 0.29
CA PRO A 47 5.75 -18.54 0.63
C PRO A 47 6.28 -17.81 1.84
N GLN A 48 6.38 -16.50 1.73
CA GLN A 48 6.70 -15.63 2.85
C GLN A 48 5.41 -15.04 3.38
N THR A 49 5.51 -14.08 4.30
CA THR A 49 4.34 -13.65 5.05
C THR A 49 3.16 -13.25 4.17
N HIS A 50 3.40 -12.42 3.15
CA HIS A 50 2.29 -11.92 2.33
C HIS A 50 1.80 -12.98 1.36
N GLU A 51 2.68 -13.83 0.84
CA GLU A 51 2.24 -14.94 0.02
C GLU A 51 1.42 -15.94 0.84
N LEU A 52 1.84 -16.16 2.08
CA LEU A 52 1.09 -17.03 2.98
C LEU A 52 -0.29 -16.45 3.26
N LEU A 53 -0.36 -15.15 3.51
CA LEU A 53 -1.64 -14.52 3.77
C LEU A 53 -2.57 -14.64 2.56
N ALA A 54 -2.03 -14.43 1.35
CA ALA A 54 -2.82 -14.60 0.13
C ALA A 54 -3.34 -16.01 0.01
N SER A 55 -2.49 -17.00 0.32
CA SER A 55 -2.90 -18.41 0.28
C SER A 55 -3.99 -18.71 1.30
N VAL A 56 -3.87 -18.16 2.50
CA VAL A 56 -4.87 -18.38 3.55
C VAL A 56 -6.22 -17.81 3.12
N ILE A 57 -6.22 -16.60 2.57
CA ILE A 57 -7.46 -16.00 2.11
C ILE A 57 -8.12 -16.89 1.07
N LYS A 58 -7.32 -17.32 0.08
CA LYS A 58 -7.85 -18.14 -1.01
C LYS A 58 -8.34 -19.51 -0.50
N ASP A 59 -7.54 -20.15 0.32
CA ASP A 59 -7.87 -21.51 0.78
C ASP A 59 -9.10 -21.52 1.67
N LEU A 60 -9.40 -20.41 2.33
CA LEU A 60 -10.61 -20.31 3.14
C LEU A 60 -11.80 -19.77 2.35
N GLY A 61 -11.67 -19.68 1.03
CA GLY A 61 -12.79 -19.32 0.17
C GLY A 61 -12.97 -17.83 -0.02
N GLY A 62 -11.95 -17.01 0.31
CA GLY A 62 -12.05 -15.59 0.13
C GLY A 62 -11.38 -15.12 -1.15
N THR A 63 -11.79 -13.95 -1.61
CA THR A 63 -11.18 -13.27 -2.75
C THR A 63 -10.92 -11.83 -2.35
N LEU A 64 -9.66 -11.43 -2.45
CA LEU A 64 -9.33 -10.03 -2.21
C LEU A 64 -9.82 -9.22 -3.39
N VAL A 65 -10.64 -8.20 -3.13
CA VAL A 65 -11.28 -7.42 -4.18
C VAL A 65 -10.54 -6.11 -4.42
N LYS A 66 -10.13 -5.46 -3.35
CA LYS A 66 -9.49 -4.15 -3.45
C LYS A 66 -8.88 -3.79 -2.10
N ILE A 67 -8.03 -2.78 -2.14
CA ILE A 67 -7.41 -2.20 -0.96
C ILE A 67 -7.89 -0.76 -0.86
N HIS A 68 -8.22 -0.31 0.34
CA HIS A 68 -8.52 1.11 0.58
C HIS A 68 -7.57 1.67 1.62
N ILE A 69 -6.92 2.77 1.29
CA ILE A 69 -6.24 3.58 2.30
C ILE A 69 -7.28 4.62 2.69
N ASP A 70 -7.86 4.45 3.88
CA ASP A 70 -9.11 5.12 4.19
C ASP A 70 -9.01 6.19 5.26
N ASP A 71 -7.86 6.35 5.90
CA ASP A 71 -7.73 7.39 6.91
C ASP A 71 -6.27 7.75 7.13
N LEU A 72 -6.07 8.96 7.62
CA LEU A 72 -4.77 9.46 8.05
C LEU A 72 -5.03 10.32 9.28
N ALA A 73 -4.54 9.89 10.43
CA ALA A 73 -4.76 10.60 11.68
C ALA A 73 -3.46 10.63 12.45
N ASN A 74 -3.04 11.84 12.83
CA ASN A 74 -1.83 12.04 13.63
C ASN A 74 -0.60 11.38 12.99
N GLY A 75 -0.49 11.49 11.67
CA GLY A 75 0.64 10.95 10.94
C GLY A 75 0.57 9.46 10.69
N THR A 76 -0.51 8.80 11.09
CA THR A 76 -0.68 7.37 10.90
C THR A 76 -1.72 7.10 9.84
N PHE A 77 -1.32 6.33 8.81
CA PHE A 77 -2.25 5.91 7.76
C PHE A 77 -2.96 4.63 8.18
N PHE A 78 -4.21 4.52 7.78
CA PHE A 78 -5.04 3.34 8.01
C PHE A 78 -5.51 2.78 6.69
N ALA A 79 -5.67 1.47 6.64
CA ALA A 79 -6.10 0.81 5.42
C ALA A 79 -7.04 -0.34 5.73
N LYS A 80 -7.77 -0.77 4.72
CA LYS A 80 -8.66 -1.92 4.79
C LYS A 80 -8.44 -2.83 3.61
N LEU A 81 -8.50 -4.11 3.87
CA LEU A 81 -8.60 -5.13 2.83
C LEU A 81 -10.09 -5.43 2.66
N PHE A 82 -10.54 -5.44 1.42
CA PHE A 82 -11.92 -5.84 1.14
C PHE A 82 -11.90 -7.24 0.56
N VAL A 83 -12.45 -8.19 1.31
CA VAL A 83 -12.42 -9.61 0.97
C VAL A 83 -13.85 -10.09 0.79
N GLN A 84 -14.11 -10.68 -0.37
CA GLN A 84 -15.40 -11.29 -0.66
C GLN A 84 -15.34 -12.75 -0.30
N GLN A 85 -16.32 -13.23 0.47
CA GLN A 85 -16.43 -14.63 0.80
C GLN A 85 -17.90 -15.02 0.66
N GLY A 86 -18.21 -15.81 -0.38
CA GLY A 86 -19.60 -16.10 -0.69
C GLY A 86 -20.35 -14.81 -1.01
N ASP A 87 -21.45 -14.58 -0.33
CA ASP A 87 -22.25 -13.37 -0.52
C ASP A 87 -21.85 -12.25 0.42
N SER A 88 -20.84 -12.46 1.25
CA SER A 88 -20.41 -11.46 2.23
C SER A 88 -19.15 -10.77 1.79
N GLU A 89 -19.11 -9.45 1.97
CA GLU A 89 -17.89 -8.70 1.80
C GLU A 89 -17.43 -8.22 3.16
N ARG A 90 -16.16 -8.43 3.47
CA ARG A 90 -15.59 -8.05 4.76
C ARG A 90 -14.53 -6.99 4.55
N ALA A 91 -14.52 -5.99 5.44
CA ALA A 91 -13.49 -4.97 5.47
C ALA A 91 -12.59 -5.29 6.65
N ILE A 92 -11.32 -5.56 6.37
CA ILE A 92 -10.39 -6.03 7.39
C ILE A 92 -9.33 -4.96 7.61
N ASP A 93 -9.13 -4.57 8.85
CA ASP A 93 -8.14 -3.57 9.21
C ASP A 93 -6.73 -4.04 8.87
N SER A 94 -5.90 -3.12 8.39
CA SER A 94 -4.54 -3.44 7.97
C SER A 94 -3.67 -2.20 8.02
N ARG A 95 -2.38 -2.41 8.22
CA ARG A 95 -1.44 -1.33 7.94
C ARG A 95 -1.37 -1.13 6.43
N PRO A 96 -1.19 0.11 5.97
CA PRO A 96 -1.09 0.35 4.52
C PRO A 96 0.00 -0.47 3.84
N SER A 97 1.16 -0.63 4.50
CA SER A 97 2.27 -1.38 3.91
C SER A 97 1.88 -2.83 3.61
N ASP A 98 1.20 -3.48 4.56
CA ASP A 98 0.77 -4.86 4.37
C ASP A 98 -0.32 -4.95 3.31
N ALA A 99 -1.26 -4.00 3.33
CA ALA A 99 -2.33 -3.96 2.34
C ALA A 99 -1.77 -3.77 0.94
N ILE A 100 -0.80 -2.88 0.78
CA ILE A 100 -0.18 -2.63 -0.52
C ILE A 100 0.58 -3.87 -0.99
N ALA A 101 1.36 -4.49 -0.09
CA ALA A 101 2.12 -5.68 -0.45
C ALA A 101 1.18 -6.79 -0.95
N LEU A 102 0.07 -6.98 -0.24
CA LEU A 102 -0.90 -7.98 -0.62
C LEU A 102 -1.61 -7.59 -1.92
N GLY A 103 -1.99 -6.32 -2.04
CA GLY A 103 -2.67 -5.83 -3.23
C GLY A 103 -1.83 -5.95 -4.48
N VAL A 104 -0.54 -5.64 -4.39
CA VAL A 104 0.37 -5.79 -5.52
C VAL A 104 0.51 -7.27 -5.88
N ALA A 105 0.66 -8.12 -4.85
CA ALA A 105 0.81 -9.56 -5.07
C ALA A 105 -0.39 -10.16 -5.79
N MET A 106 -1.58 -9.70 -5.47
CA MET A 106 -2.82 -10.24 -6.02
C MET A 106 -3.37 -9.40 -7.16
N GLN A 107 -2.68 -8.33 -7.52
CA GLN A 107 -3.02 -7.47 -8.66
C GLN A 107 -4.42 -6.90 -8.55
N VAL A 108 -4.76 -6.39 -7.37
CA VAL A 108 -6.05 -5.74 -7.17
C VAL A 108 -5.85 -4.24 -7.04
N PRO A 109 -6.90 -3.44 -7.30
CA PRO A 109 -6.75 -1.99 -7.25
C PRO A 109 -6.56 -1.48 -5.82
N ILE A 110 -5.83 -0.38 -5.72
CA ILE A 110 -5.58 0.31 -4.47
C ILE A 110 -6.24 1.67 -4.60
N PHE A 111 -7.17 1.96 -3.70
CA PHE A 111 -7.88 3.23 -3.66
C PHE A 111 -7.43 4.03 -2.46
N VAL A 112 -7.43 5.34 -2.60
CA VAL A 112 -7.11 6.26 -1.51
C VAL A 112 -8.27 7.21 -1.39
N GLU A 113 -8.82 7.33 -0.17
CA GLU A 113 -9.94 8.22 0.06
C GLU A 113 -9.53 9.66 -0.17
N GLU A 114 -10.47 10.44 -0.67
CA GLU A 114 -10.19 11.83 -1.03
C GLU A 114 -9.70 12.63 0.17
N HIS A 115 -10.29 12.41 1.35
CA HIS A 115 -9.88 13.17 2.52
C HIS A 115 -8.44 12.85 2.94
N VAL A 116 -7.95 11.65 2.62
CA VAL A 116 -6.56 11.31 2.90
C VAL A 116 -5.64 12.13 1.99
N LEU A 117 -5.99 12.21 0.72
CA LEU A 117 -5.21 13.00 -0.23
C LEU A 117 -5.19 14.47 0.16
N GLU A 118 -6.32 14.98 0.64
CA GLU A 118 -6.39 16.36 1.09
C GLU A 118 -5.53 16.58 2.33
N GLU A 119 -5.57 15.65 3.26
CA GLU A 119 -4.82 15.77 4.49
C GLU A 119 -3.32 15.74 4.23
N VAL A 120 -2.87 14.87 3.33
CA VAL A 120 -1.47 14.80 2.94
C VAL A 120 -1.04 16.14 2.32
N SER A 121 -1.90 16.72 1.48
CA SER A 121 -1.59 18.00 0.85
C SER A 121 -1.46 19.12 1.87
N LYS A 122 -2.28 19.09 2.93
CA LYS A 122 -2.20 20.12 3.98
C LYS A 122 -0.91 20.03 4.76
N ASP A 123 -0.39 18.82 4.95
CA ASP A 123 0.81 18.61 5.74
C ASP A 123 2.07 19.01 5.00
N ARG A 124 1.94 19.42 3.75
CA ARG A 124 3.07 19.83 2.94
C ARG A 124 2.95 21.29 2.61
N PRO A 125 3.90 22.12 3.08
CA PRO A 125 3.89 23.53 2.69
C PRO A 125 4.02 23.66 1.18
N ASP A 126 3.28 24.58 0.60
CA ASP A 126 3.25 24.74 -0.83
C ASP A 126 4.62 25.09 -1.39
N GLU A 127 5.36 25.87 -0.66
CA GLU A 127 6.67 26.33 -1.10
C GLU A 127 7.75 25.29 -0.86
N GLU A 128 7.40 24.19 -0.25
CA GLU A 128 8.37 23.15 0.09
C GLU A 128 8.18 21.97 -0.83
N PRO A 129 8.95 21.88 -1.89
CA PRO A 129 8.84 20.67 -2.71
C PRO A 129 9.24 19.47 -1.88
N MET A 130 8.73 18.33 -2.25
CA MET A 130 9.10 17.10 -1.57
C MET A 130 10.55 16.83 -1.84
N GLU A 131 11.34 16.84 -0.79
CA GLU A 131 12.78 16.64 -0.90
C GLU A 131 13.18 15.21 -0.72
N PHE A 132 12.28 14.28 -0.93
CA PHE A 132 12.55 12.88 -0.63
C PHE A 132 12.99 12.10 -1.86
N GLY A 133 13.46 12.80 -2.88
CA GLY A 133 14.02 12.14 -4.04
C GLY A 133 12.97 11.44 -4.88
N TRP A 134 11.85 12.07 -5.10
CA TRP A 134 10.83 11.52 -5.97
C TRP A 134 11.28 11.46 -7.42
N GLU A 135 12.18 12.36 -7.78
CA GLU A 135 12.75 12.30 -9.08
C GLU A 135 13.76 11.16 -9.15
N ASP A 136 13.87 10.59 -10.27
CA ASP A 136 14.80 9.48 -10.40
C ASP A 136 16.25 9.95 -10.58
#